data_16a9718c77f8d9fe1a69e5b3ff7b30ed
#
_entry.id   16a9718c77f8d9fe1a69e5b3ff7b30ed
#
_cell.length_a   1.000
_cell.length_b   1.000
_cell.length_c   1.000
_cell.angle_alpha   90.00
_cell.angle_beta   90.00
_cell.angle_gamma   90.00
#
_symmetry.space_group_name_H-M   'P 1'
#
loop_
_entity.id
_entity.type
_entity.pdbx_description
1 polymer ?
#
loop_
_entity_poly.entity_id
_entity_poly.type
_entity_poly.pdbx_seq_one_letter_code
_entity_poly.pdbx_strand_id
1 'polypeptide(L)'
;MDTSLKDALKKAKRKQLFKTIIISIIVILVLLPLFYKTGNYFAAKSSTKLHERLFLHNIIAEPNIQIDSQVMSNSSMFGGNIVTNRSKNINGYLVRWSTLTSSYDWLGINIDHNELIPGSYWSNTEFYEYDKQTKNKVATFYHPSIKKYYNGVRNDLGAISQMENYVAEVAISFDRPYTLKEIQEKIPGNLNIVWWYMTSSIVDESKGPAGVPVYGFNPSDSLKESYSEFIDALKKYDLGSDKTIQDFLKLNKNKQFDEVKILGVMLTGQTKNFKALENQDFIRGASVGATAPIVPYIKPEK
;
A
#
# COMPACT_ATOMS: atom_id res chain seq x y z
N MET A 1 51.61 -42.98 -47.84
CA MET A 1 51.42 -42.34 -46.56
C MET A 1 51.14 -43.42 -45.53
N ASP A 2 52.05 -43.60 -44.59
CA ASP A 2 52.18 -44.74 -43.72
C ASP A 2 50.96 -44.99 -42.87
N THR A 3 50.38 -46.18 -42.89
CA THR A 3 49.17 -46.59 -42.11
C THR A 3 49.41 -46.38 -40.62
N SER A 4 50.63 -46.56 -40.16
CA SER A 4 51.05 -46.37 -38.76
C SER A 4 50.92 -44.92 -38.30
N LEU A 5 51.22 -43.94 -39.18
CA LEU A 5 51.09 -42.50 -38.91
C LEU A 5 49.61 -42.08 -38.80
N LYS A 6 48.75 -42.64 -39.66
CA LYS A 6 47.28 -42.38 -39.59
C LYS A 6 46.67 -42.91 -38.32
N ASP A 7 47.09 -44.08 -37.86
CA ASP A 7 46.58 -44.65 -36.61
C ASP A 7 47.08 -43.91 -35.37
N ALA A 8 48.36 -43.45 -35.39
CA ALA A 8 48.90 -42.61 -34.33
C ALA A 8 48.15 -41.25 -34.24
N LEU A 9 47.88 -40.61 -35.38
CA LEU A 9 47.09 -39.38 -35.44
C LEU A 9 45.65 -39.57 -34.97
N LYS A 10 44.99 -40.69 -35.32
CA LYS A 10 43.64 -41.02 -34.87
C LYS A 10 43.60 -41.25 -33.37
N LYS A 11 44.60 -41.94 -32.81
CA LYS A 11 44.74 -42.16 -31.36
C LYS A 11 45.00 -40.85 -30.59
N ALA A 12 45.83 -39.96 -31.12
CA ALA A 12 46.12 -38.67 -30.55
C ALA A 12 44.85 -37.77 -30.54
N LYS A 13 44.09 -37.69 -31.65
CA LYS A 13 42.82 -36.97 -31.74
C LYS A 13 41.78 -37.50 -30.74
N ARG A 14 41.64 -38.84 -30.60
CA ARG A 14 40.75 -39.43 -29.61
C ARG A 14 41.13 -39.05 -28.17
N LYS A 15 42.44 -39.11 -27.83
CA LYS A 15 42.94 -38.72 -26.52
C LYS A 15 42.70 -37.24 -26.21
N GLN A 16 42.90 -36.38 -27.22
CA GLN A 16 42.62 -34.94 -27.11
C GLN A 16 41.10 -34.68 -26.89
N LEU A 17 40.25 -35.32 -27.71
CA LEU A 17 38.78 -35.22 -27.54
C LEU A 17 38.34 -35.63 -26.16
N PHE A 18 38.89 -36.75 -25.64
CA PHE A 18 38.55 -37.26 -24.31
C PHE A 18 38.97 -36.29 -23.17
N LYS A 19 40.17 -35.67 -23.30
CA LYS A 19 40.61 -34.62 -22.38
C LYS A 19 39.68 -33.40 -22.43
N THR A 20 39.28 -32.96 -23.62
CA THR A 20 38.37 -31.81 -23.77
C THR A 20 37.02 -32.11 -23.13
N ILE A 21 36.45 -33.29 -23.35
CA ILE A 21 35.19 -33.71 -22.73
C ILE A 21 35.29 -33.70 -21.20
N ILE A 22 36.36 -34.26 -20.62
CA ILE A 22 36.56 -34.27 -19.18
C ILE A 22 36.65 -32.86 -18.60
N ILE A 23 37.47 -32.00 -19.26
CA ILE A 23 37.57 -30.60 -18.82
C ILE A 23 36.21 -29.88 -18.89
N SER A 24 35.48 -30.09 -19.98
CA SER A 24 34.14 -29.46 -20.14
C SER A 24 33.19 -29.95 -19.06
N ILE A 25 33.19 -31.26 -18.69
CA ILE A 25 32.36 -31.78 -17.61
C ILE A 25 32.74 -31.16 -16.27
N ILE A 26 34.05 -31.06 -15.97
CA ILE A 26 34.52 -30.42 -14.71
C ILE A 26 34.08 -28.93 -14.66
N VAL A 27 34.23 -28.21 -15.76
CA VAL A 27 33.82 -26.81 -15.85
C VAL A 27 32.32 -26.67 -15.61
N ILE A 28 31.48 -27.52 -16.22
CA ILE A 28 30.03 -27.52 -16.00
C ILE A 28 29.69 -27.85 -14.55
N LEU A 29 30.33 -28.84 -13.96
CA LEU A 29 30.09 -29.24 -12.56
C LEU A 29 30.46 -28.13 -11.56
N VAL A 30 31.38 -27.24 -11.91
CA VAL A 30 31.72 -26.09 -11.07
C VAL A 30 30.81 -24.89 -11.35
N LEU A 31 30.55 -24.62 -12.62
CA LEU A 31 29.77 -23.41 -13.01
C LEU A 31 28.30 -23.52 -12.65
N LEU A 32 27.67 -24.72 -12.78
CA LEU A 32 26.25 -24.86 -12.46
C LEU A 32 25.93 -24.57 -10.98
N PRO A 33 26.64 -25.13 -10.00
CA PRO A 33 26.41 -24.80 -8.59
C PRO A 33 26.71 -23.31 -8.27
N LEU A 34 27.73 -22.75 -8.89
CA LEU A 34 28.08 -21.34 -8.73
C LEU A 34 26.96 -20.45 -9.25
N PHE A 35 26.47 -20.71 -10.46
CA PHE A 35 25.36 -20.00 -11.07
C PHE A 35 24.09 -20.09 -10.24
N TYR A 36 23.75 -21.30 -9.75
CA TYR A 36 22.62 -21.54 -8.88
C TYR A 36 22.70 -20.73 -7.57
N LYS A 37 23.88 -20.77 -6.89
CA LYS A 37 24.09 -20.01 -5.64
C LYS A 37 24.00 -18.50 -5.89
N THR A 38 24.61 -18.01 -6.97
CA THR A 38 24.59 -16.60 -7.35
C THR A 38 23.15 -16.14 -7.66
N GLY A 39 22.41 -16.97 -8.40
CA GLY A 39 21.01 -16.70 -8.70
C GLY A 39 20.13 -16.62 -7.47
N ASN A 40 20.24 -17.60 -6.58
CA ASN A 40 19.50 -17.58 -5.32
C ASN A 40 19.85 -16.37 -4.45
N TYR A 41 21.12 -15.95 -4.42
CA TYR A 41 21.54 -14.78 -3.68
C TYR A 41 20.85 -13.50 -4.20
N PHE A 42 20.86 -13.27 -5.52
CA PHE A 42 20.20 -12.09 -6.12
C PHE A 42 18.68 -12.16 -5.97
N ALA A 43 18.06 -13.31 -6.19
CA ALA A 43 16.63 -13.50 -5.99
C ALA A 43 16.22 -13.23 -4.53
N ALA A 44 16.96 -13.75 -3.56
CA ALA A 44 16.71 -13.50 -2.13
C ALA A 44 16.84 -12.01 -1.78
N LYS A 45 17.87 -11.33 -2.30
CA LYS A 45 18.05 -9.88 -2.08
C LYS A 45 16.88 -9.06 -2.65
N SER A 46 16.42 -9.40 -3.86
CA SER A 46 15.26 -8.74 -4.48
C SER A 46 13.96 -9.05 -3.73
N SER A 47 13.78 -10.28 -3.25
CA SER A 47 12.64 -10.65 -2.41
C SER A 47 12.59 -9.83 -1.12
N THR A 48 13.72 -9.69 -0.41
CA THR A 48 13.80 -8.86 0.81
C THR A 48 13.45 -7.40 0.51
N LYS A 49 13.99 -6.85 -0.58
CA LYS A 49 13.67 -5.48 -1.02
C LYS A 49 12.19 -5.31 -1.34
N LEU A 50 11.55 -6.31 -1.96
CA LEU A 50 10.12 -6.27 -2.25
C LEU A 50 9.28 -6.31 -0.98
N HIS A 51 9.59 -7.20 -0.02
CA HIS A 51 8.91 -7.25 1.29
C HIS A 51 8.99 -5.90 2.01
N GLU A 52 10.17 -5.30 2.09
CA GLU A 52 10.37 -3.99 2.71
C GLU A 52 9.54 -2.91 1.99
N ARG A 53 9.55 -2.90 0.66
CA ARG A 53 8.80 -1.92 -0.14
C ARG A 53 7.30 -2.04 0.07
N LEU A 54 6.74 -3.26 0.09
CA LEU A 54 5.33 -3.52 0.33
C LEU A 54 4.92 -3.10 1.75
N PHE A 55 5.75 -3.40 2.75
CA PHE A 55 5.51 -3.00 4.12
C PHE A 55 5.51 -1.47 4.28
N LEU A 56 6.53 -0.78 3.74
CA LEU A 56 6.60 0.68 3.77
C LEU A 56 5.39 1.32 3.08
N HIS A 57 5.01 0.80 1.90
CA HIS A 57 3.81 1.30 1.19
C HIS A 57 2.56 1.18 2.04
N ASN A 58 2.35 0.02 2.67
CA ASN A 58 1.16 -0.23 3.48
C ASN A 58 1.06 0.76 4.66
N ILE A 59 2.15 1.01 5.38
CA ILE A 59 2.11 1.89 6.56
C ILE A 59 1.97 3.38 6.23
N ILE A 60 2.36 3.82 5.03
CA ILE A 60 2.34 5.25 4.66
C ILE A 60 1.23 5.64 3.69
N ALA A 61 0.66 4.71 2.91
CA ALA A 61 -0.20 5.04 1.77
C ALA A 61 -1.48 4.19 1.65
N GLU A 62 -1.76 3.30 2.60
CA GLU A 62 -2.95 2.44 2.57
C GLU A 62 -3.85 2.65 3.81
N PRO A 63 -4.77 3.64 3.78
CA PRO A 63 -5.63 3.96 4.92
C PRO A 63 -6.46 2.75 5.39
N ASN A 64 -6.30 2.37 6.67
CA ASN A 64 -7.02 1.28 7.31
C ASN A 64 -6.90 -0.08 6.60
N ILE A 65 -5.81 -0.32 5.88
CA ILE A 65 -5.54 -1.62 5.26
C ILE A 65 -4.41 -2.32 6.02
N GLN A 66 -4.68 -3.55 6.43
CA GLN A 66 -3.74 -4.40 7.16
C GLN A 66 -3.22 -5.52 6.27
N ILE A 67 -1.95 -5.86 6.41
CA ILE A 67 -1.36 -7.05 5.81
C ILE A 67 -1.64 -8.24 6.73
N ASP A 68 -2.50 -9.16 6.29
CA ASP A 68 -2.83 -10.37 7.05
C ASP A 68 -1.74 -11.45 6.90
N SER A 69 -1.23 -11.59 5.69
CA SER A 69 -0.15 -12.53 5.40
C SER A 69 0.55 -12.19 4.09
N GLN A 70 1.82 -12.61 3.99
CA GLN A 70 2.59 -12.59 2.76
C GLN A 70 3.13 -13.99 2.48
N VAL A 71 2.80 -14.52 1.30
CA VAL A 71 3.19 -15.85 0.87
C VAL A 71 4.06 -15.75 -0.37
N MET A 72 5.26 -16.37 -0.31
CA MET A 72 6.09 -16.52 -1.50
C MET A 72 5.51 -17.61 -2.41
N SER A 73 5.42 -17.32 -3.70
CA SER A 73 4.92 -18.23 -4.73
C SER A 73 5.88 -18.24 -5.92
N ASN A 74 5.95 -19.38 -6.63
CA ASN A 74 6.78 -19.56 -7.83
C ASN A 74 8.27 -19.17 -7.61
N SER A 75 8.80 -19.40 -6.40
CA SER A 75 10.17 -19.04 -6.07
C SER A 75 11.18 -19.92 -6.81
N SER A 76 12.15 -19.27 -7.43
CA SER A 76 13.25 -19.90 -8.15
C SER A 76 14.55 -19.10 -7.99
N MET A 77 15.66 -19.61 -8.53
CA MET A 77 16.90 -18.84 -8.57
C MET A 77 16.83 -17.61 -9.48
N PHE A 78 15.81 -17.46 -10.30
CA PHE A 78 15.62 -16.30 -11.18
C PHE A 78 14.69 -15.24 -10.57
N GLY A 79 13.91 -15.58 -9.56
CA GLY A 79 12.92 -14.71 -8.93
C GLY A 79 11.69 -15.49 -8.46
N GLY A 80 10.61 -14.75 -8.22
CA GLY A 80 9.34 -15.30 -7.76
C GLY A 80 8.28 -14.23 -7.55
N ASN A 81 7.19 -14.60 -6.89
CA ASN A 81 6.09 -13.71 -6.55
C ASN A 81 5.88 -13.66 -5.04
N ILE A 82 5.38 -12.53 -4.55
CA ILE A 82 4.84 -12.37 -3.20
C ILE A 82 3.35 -12.07 -3.34
N VAL A 83 2.54 -12.90 -2.73
CA VAL A 83 1.09 -12.73 -2.63
C VAL A 83 0.80 -12.16 -1.25
N THR A 84 0.29 -10.92 -1.21
CA THR A 84 -0.05 -10.21 0.03
C THR A 84 -1.56 -10.21 0.21
N ASN A 85 -2.06 -10.94 1.20
CA ASN A 85 -3.46 -10.91 1.61
C ASN A 85 -3.69 -9.75 2.55
N ARG A 86 -4.80 -9.05 2.35
CA ARG A 86 -5.10 -7.80 3.06
C ARG A 86 -6.54 -7.78 3.56
N SER A 87 -6.74 -7.07 4.67
CA SER A 87 -8.06 -6.81 5.24
C SER A 87 -8.15 -5.38 5.78
N LYS A 88 -9.36 -5.00 6.17
CA LYS A 88 -9.65 -3.78 6.92
C LYS A 88 -10.31 -4.15 8.24
N ASN A 89 -9.94 -3.46 9.32
CA ASN A 89 -10.68 -3.52 10.57
C ASN A 89 -11.69 -2.36 10.61
N ILE A 90 -12.97 -2.70 10.58
CA ILE A 90 -14.05 -1.72 10.66
C ILE A 90 -14.73 -1.89 12.02
N ASN A 91 -14.17 -1.21 13.01
CA ASN A 91 -14.72 -1.22 14.38
C ASN A 91 -14.86 -2.62 14.98
N GLY A 92 -13.84 -3.48 14.81
CA GLY A 92 -13.81 -4.87 15.26
C GLY A 92 -14.29 -5.90 14.23
N TYR A 93 -14.78 -5.46 13.07
CA TYR A 93 -15.20 -6.33 11.97
C TYR A 93 -14.12 -6.40 10.92
N LEU A 94 -13.52 -7.57 10.71
CA LEU A 94 -12.52 -7.80 9.67
C LEU A 94 -13.22 -7.98 8.32
N VAL A 95 -12.93 -7.08 7.39
CA VAL A 95 -13.46 -7.10 6.02
C VAL A 95 -12.32 -7.39 5.06
N ARG A 96 -12.49 -8.42 4.23
CA ARG A 96 -11.50 -8.77 3.21
C ARG A 96 -11.26 -7.59 2.25
N TRP A 97 -9.99 -7.38 1.91
CA TRP A 97 -9.56 -6.44 0.89
C TRP A 97 -8.81 -7.15 -0.25
N SER A 98 -8.48 -6.43 -1.34
CA SER A 98 -7.76 -7.03 -2.47
C SER A 98 -6.49 -7.74 -2.05
N THR A 99 -6.26 -8.90 -2.61
CA THR A 99 -4.96 -9.57 -2.60
C THR A 99 -4.06 -8.91 -3.63
N LEU A 100 -2.87 -8.50 -3.21
CA LEU A 100 -1.86 -7.90 -4.07
C LEU A 100 -0.84 -8.97 -4.46
N THR A 101 -0.56 -9.12 -5.76
CA THR A 101 0.51 -9.97 -6.29
C THR A 101 1.65 -9.11 -6.80
N SER A 102 2.84 -9.31 -6.28
CA SER A 102 4.04 -8.57 -6.67
C SER A 102 5.13 -9.54 -7.08
N SER A 103 5.99 -9.16 -8.01
CA SER A 103 7.05 -10.01 -8.53
C SER A 103 8.44 -9.43 -8.26
N TYR A 104 9.41 -10.31 -8.18
CA TYR A 104 10.82 -9.97 -8.06
C TYR A 104 11.67 -10.87 -8.95
N ASP A 105 12.75 -10.33 -9.47
CA ASP A 105 13.77 -11.05 -10.22
C ASP A 105 15.17 -10.49 -9.91
N TRP A 106 16.18 -10.91 -10.64
CA TRP A 106 17.54 -10.40 -10.47
C TRP A 106 17.70 -8.92 -10.79
N LEU A 107 16.84 -8.39 -11.67
CA LEU A 107 16.91 -7.01 -12.16
C LEU A 107 16.14 -6.04 -11.27
N GLY A 108 15.11 -6.52 -10.58
CA GLY A 108 14.30 -5.62 -9.77
C GLY A 108 13.07 -6.25 -9.14
N ILE A 109 12.17 -5.34 -8.77
CA ILE A 109 10.88 -5.66 -8.18
C ILE A 109 9.78 -4.96 -8.97
N ASN A 110 8.61 -5.60 -9.03
CA ASN A 110 7.40 -5.03 -9.62
C ASN A 110 6.23 -5.21 -8.65
N ILE A 111 5.57 -4.11 -8.30
CA ILE A 111 4.33 -4.12 -7.54
C ILE A 111 3.19 -3.98 -8.54
N ASP A 112 2.16 -4.80 -8.41
CA ASP A 112 1.00 -4.72 -9.29
C ASP A 112 0.17 -3.46 -8.98
N HIS A 113 0.46 -2.39 -9.74
CA HIS A 113 -0.26 -1.14 -9.61
C HIS A 113 -1.75 -1.24 -9.99
N ASN A 114 -2.14 -2.23 -10.81
CA ASN A 114 -3.54 -2.43 -11.16
C ASN A 114 -4.38 -2.85 -9.96
N GLU A 115 -3.77 -3.58 -9.02
CA GLU A 115 -4.43 -3.97 -7.76
C GLU A 115 -4.46 -2.83 -6.73
N LEU A 116 -3.55 -1.85 -6.85
CA LEU A 116 -3.53 -0.66 -5.98
C LEU A 116 -4.45 0.45 -6.47
N ILE A 117 -4.71 0.51 -7.77
CA ILE A 117 -5.60 1.52 -8.36
C ILE A 117 -7.03 1.00 -8.31
N PRO A 118 -7.96 1.70 -7.62
CA PRO A 118 -9.35 1.29 -7.54
C PRO A 118 -10.06 1.27 -8.91
N GLY A 119 -11.14 0.54 -9.00
CA GLY A 119 -12.11 0.66 -10.08
C GLY A 119 -12.97 1.90 -9.88
N SER A 120 -13.51 2.46 -10.97
CA SER A 120 -14.38 3.63 -10.92
C SER A 120 -15.75 3.30 -11.47
N TYR A 121 -16.80 3.68 -10.76
CA TYR A 121 -18.19 3.61 -11.21
C TYR A 121 -18.69 5.02 -11.51
N TRP A 122 -19.38 5.15 -12.66
CA TRP A 122 -19.94 6.41 -13.14
C TRP A 122 -21.42 6.20 -13.52
N SER A 123 -22.25 7.10 -13.02
CA SER A 123 -23.63 7.26 -13.49
C SER A 123 -23.94 8.75 -13.68
N ASN A 124 -25.14 9.09 -14.13
CA ASN A 124 -25.55 10.48 -14.26
C ASN A 124 -25.65 11.22 -12.92
N THR A 125 -25.76 10.49 -11.82
CA THR A 125 -25.98 11.04 -10.47
C THR A 125 -24.87 10.68 -9.48
N GLU A 126 -24.05 9.68 -9.79
CA GLU A 126 -23.07 9.16 -8.84
C GLU A 126 -21.73 8.85 -9.48
N PHE A 127 -20.69 9.17 -8.72
CA PHE A 127 -19.33 8.68 -8.96
C PHE A 127 -18.79 8.11 -7.65
N TYR A 128 -18.20 6.93 -7.68
CA TYR A 128 -17.45 6.38 -6.57
C TYR A 128 -16.36 5.40 -7.05
N GLU A 129 -15.36 5.22 -6.20
CA GLU A 129 -14.32 4.21 -6.39
C GLU A 129 -14.65 2.95 -5.60
N TYR A 130 -14.23 1.81 -6.12
CA TYR A 130 -14.41 0.51 -5.48
C TYR A 130 -13.16 -0.37 -5.62
N ASP A 131 -12.92 -1.20 -4.62
CA ASP A 131 -11.90 -2.25 -4.72
C ASP A 131 -12.28 -3.26 -5.80
N LYS A 132 -11.35 -3.51 -6.73
CA LYS A 132 -11.65 -4.32 -7.94
C LYS A 132 -11.99 -5.76 -7.63
N GLN A 133 -11.42 -6.36 -6.57
CA GLN A 133 -11.65 -7.76 -6.21
C GLN A 133 -12.87 -7.91 -5.31
N THR A 134 -12.95 -7.14 -4.24
CA THR A 134 -14.01 -7.30 -3.23
C THR A 134 -15.27 -6.52 -3.54
N LYS A 135 -15.20 -5.54 -4.45
CA LYS A 135 -16.29 -4.59 -4.80
C LYS A 135 -16.72 -3.67 -3.66
N ASN A 136 -15.98 -3.68 -2.56
CA ASN A 136 -16.20 -2.71 -1.48
C ASN A 136 -15.90 -1.31 -1.97
N LYS A 137 -16.68 -0.34 -1.51
CA LYS A 137 -16.44 1.08 -1.82
C LYS A 137 -15.13 1.54 -1.18
N VAL A 138 -14.38 2.36 -1.89
CA VAL A 138 -13.16 3.01 -1.38
C VAL A 138 -13.55 4.37 -0.84
N ALA A 139 -13.14 4.66 0.40
CA ALA A 139 -13.30 5.97 0.98
C ALA A 139 -12.31 6.96 0.36
N THR A 140 -12.77 8.17 0.05
CA THR A 140 -12.03 9.17 -0.70
C THR A 140 -11.73 10.38 0.16
N PHE A 141 -10.47 10.85 0.17
CA PHE A 141 -10.07 12.10 0.80
C PHE A 141 -10.03 13.26 -0.19
N TYR A 142 -10.42 14.45 0.28
CA TYR A 142 -10.42 15.70 -0.48
C TYR A 142 -9.41 16.68 0.12
N HIS A 143 -8.39 17.05 -0.66
CA HIS A 143 -7.37 17.99 -0.19
C HIS A 143 -7.95 19.39 0.02
N PRO A 144 -7.76 20.05 1.19
CA PRO A 144 -8.39 21.35 1.49
C PRO A 144 -7.96 22.48 0.56
N SER A 145 -6.75 22.43 0.01
CA SER A 145 -6.26 23.45 -0.92
C SER A 145 -6.85 23.37 -2.33
N ILE A 146 -7.49 22.25 -2.70
CA ILE A 146 -8.17 22.12 -3.99
C ILE A 146 -9.57 22.70 -3.85
N LYS A 147 -9.83 23.85 -4.49
CA LYS A 147 -11.08 24.58 -4.35
C LYS A 147 -12.27 23.88 -5.00
N LYS A 148 -12.04 23.26 -6.17
CA LYS A 148 -13.10 22.65 -6.97
C LYS A 148 -12.66 21.28 -7.48
N TYR A 149 -13.46 20.25 -7.16
CA TYR A 149 -13.34 18.93 -7.72
C TYR A 149 -14.39 18.72 -8.82
N TYR A 150 -14.02 18.00 -9.89
CA TYR A 150 -14.89 17.77 -11.05
C TYR A 150 -16.25 17.16 -10.67
N ASN A 151 -16.25 16.19 -9.77
CA ASN A 151 -17.46 15.50 -9.30
C ASN A 151 -18.00 16.08 -7.97
N GLY A 152 -17.54 17.30 -7.59
CA GLY A 152 -17.89 17.87 -6.28
C GLY A 152 -17.15 17.20 -5.12
N VAL A 153 -17.47 17.62 -3.92
CA VAL A 153 -17.02 17.04 -2.67
C VAL A 153 -18.17 16.25 -2.06
N ARG A 154 -17.97 14.95 -1.86
CA ARG A 154 -19.00 14.06 -1.30
C ARG A 154 -19.14 14.28 0.20
N ASN A 155 -20.38 14.22 0.70
CA ASN A 155 -20.68 14.15 2.12
C ASN A 155 -21.77 13.10 2.36
N ASP A 156 -21.32 11.91 2.75
CA ASP A 156 -22.18 10.74 2.97
C ASP A 156 -22.71 10.66 4.42
N LEU A 157 -22.40 11.62 5.33
CA LEU A 157 -22.74 11.54 6.76
C LEU A 157 -24.25 11.36 7.00
N GLY A 158 -25.08 12.15 6.33
CA GLY A 158 -26.53 12.05 6.49
C GLY A 158 -27.10 10.71 6.02
N ALA A 159 -26.50 10.10 4.97
CA ALA A 159 -26.94 8.78 4.51
C ALA A 159 -26.47 7.66 5.44
N ILE A 160 -25.19 7.72 5.88
CA ILE A 160 -24.61 6.66 6.72
C ILE A 160 -25.21 6.62 8.14
N SER A 161 -25.53 7.80 8.70
CA SER A 161 -26.10 7.93 10.04
C SER A 161 -27.50 7.30 10.17
N GLN A 162 -28.19 7.14 9.03
CA GLN A 162 -29.52 6.50 8.97
C GLN A 162 -29.45 4.98 8.76
N MET A 163 -28.26 4.43 8.49
CA MET A 163 -28.11 2.97 8.38
C MET A 163 -28.16 2.33 9.76
N GLU A 164 -29.06 1.41 9.96
CA GLU A 164 -29.18 0.67 11.22
C GLU A 164 -28.40 -0.63 11.19
N ASN A 165 -27.82 -1.01 12.32
CA ASN A 165 -27.11 -2.27 12.51
C ASN A 165 -25.92 -2.49 11.56
N TYR A 166 -25.16 -1.43 11.27
CA TYR A 166 -23.90 -1.51 10.50
C TYR A 166 -22.76 -0.84 11.25
N VAL A 167 -21.56 -1.29 10.94
CA VAL A 167 -20.31 -0.56 11.16
C VAL A 167 -19.78 -0.05 9.82
N ALA A 168 -19.10 1.09 9.86
CA ALA A 168 -18.56 1.72 8.66
C ALA A 168 -17.18 2.32 8.89
N GLU A 169 -16.40 2.43 7.82
CA GLU A 169 -15.29 3.36 7.73
C GLU A 169 -15.70 4.59 6.92
N VAL A 170 -15.25 5.77 7.37
CA VAL A 170 -15.54 7.04 6.71
C VAL A 170 -14.29 7.90 6.67
N ALA A 171 -13.89 8.33 5.47
CA ALA A 171 -12.85 9.34 5.30
C ALA A 171 -13.43 10.72 5.53
N ILE A 172 -12.97 11.42 6.56
CA ILE A 172 -13.32 12.81 6.86
C ILE A 172 -12.22 13.70 6.33
N SER A 173 -12.57 14.60 5.43
CA SER A 173 -11.69 15.62 4.89
C SER A 173 -12.01 16.97 5.52
N PHE A 174 -11.00 17.70 5.97
CA PHE A 174 -11.19 18.96 6.66
C PHE A 174 -11.29 20.13 5.69
N ASP A 175 -11.91 21.23 6.14
CA ASP A 175 -12.02 22.50 5.43
C ASP A 175 -10.65 23.21 5.32
N ARG A 176 -9.78 23.01 6.32
CA ARG A 176 -8.41 23.52 6.40
C ARG A 176 -7.52 22.55 7.20
N PRO A 177 -6.19 22.71 7.17
CA PRO A 177 -5.30 21.91 8.02
C PRO A 177 -5.49 22.23 9.51
N TYR A 178 -5.60 21.18 10.35
CA TYR A 178 -5.70 21.25 11.83
C TYR A 178 -4.52 20.55 12.48
N THR A 179 -4.22 20.88 13.75
CA THR A 179 -3.29 20.09 14.56
C THR A 179 -3.97 18.79 15.03
N LEU A 180 -3.15 17.80 15.36
CA LEU A 180 -3.65 16.53 15.88
C LEU A 180 -4.52 16.73 17.14
N LYS A 181 -4.08 17.60 18.04
CA LYS A 181 -4.81 17.90 19.29
C LYS A 181 -6.18 18.52 19.02
N GLU A 182 -6.25 19.54 18.14
CA GLU A 182 -7.53 20.16 17.77
C GLU A 182 -8.54 19.14 17.26
N ILE A 183 -8.11 18.12 16.51
CA ILE A 183 -9.00 17.11 15.96
C ILE A 183 -9.39 16.06 16.99
N GLN A 184 -8.46 15.64 17.86
CA GLN A 184 -8.82 14.71 18.94
C GLN A 184 -9.94 15.26 19.84
N GLU A 185 -9.99 16.58 20.05
CA GLU A 185 -11.03 17.24 20.82
C GLU A 185 -12.36 17.35 20.05
N LYS A 186 -12.35 17.30 18.72
CA LYS A 186 -13.53 17.44 17.85
C LYS A 186 -14.19 16.11 17.48
N ILE A 187 -13.42 15.02 17.45
CA ILE A 187 -13.95 13.71 17.11
C ILE A 187 -14.63 13.07 18.31
N PRO A 188 -15.90 12.63 18.20
CA PRO A 188 -16.62 11.96 19.27
C PRO A 188 -15.91 10.70 19.76
N GLY A 189 -15.87 10.50 21.09
CA GLY A 189 -15.19 9.37 21.72
C GLY A 189 -15.75 7.98 21.38
N ASN A 190 -16.93 7.91 20.76
CA ASN A 190 -17.57 6.68 20.27
C ASN A 190 -17.24 6.36 18.79
N LEU A 191 -16.25 7.05 18.22
CA LEU A 191 -15.65 6.75 16.92
C LEU A 191 -14.16 6.47 17.10
N ASN A 192 -13.59 5.54 16.31
CA ASN A 192 -12.16 5.23 16.29
C ASN A 192 -11.49 6.03 15.18
N ILE A 193 -10.40 6.75 15.48
CA ILE A 193 -9.51 7.28 14.45
C ILE A 193 -8.55 6.14 14.09
N VAL A 194 -8.60 5.67 12.85
CA VAL A 194 -7.75 4.56 12.37
C VAL A 194 -6.67 5.00 11.39
N TRP A 195 -6.74 6.25 10.89
CA TRP A 195 -5.74 6.82 10.00
C TRP A 195 -5.72 8.33 10.07
N TRP A 196 -4.51 8.92 10.05
CA TRP A 196 -4.27 10.35 9.98
C TRP A 196 -3.81 10.74 8.58
N TYR A 197 -4.63 11.50 7.84
CA TYR A 197 -4.29 11.98 6.52
C TYR A 197 -3.37 13.20 6.59
N MET A 198 -2.12 13.05 6.13
CA MET A 198 -1.07 14.05 6.28
C MET A 198 -0.85 14.87 5.02
N THR A 199 -0.82 14.23 3.85
CA THR A 199 -0.56 14.90 2.58
C THR A 199 -1.02 14.07 1.38
N SER A 200 -1.24 14.75 0.27
CA SER A 200 -1.40 14.18 -1.07
C SER A 200 -0.97 15.21 -2.11
N SER A 201 -0.81 14.79 -3.36
CA SER A 201 -0.47 15.73 -4.42
C SER A 201 -1.64 16.65 -4.77
N ILE A 202 -1.30 17.91 -5.09
CA ILE A 202 -2.22 18.91 -5.61
C ILE A 202 -1.86 19.07 -7.08
N VAL A 203 -2.49 18.31 -7.97
CA VAL A 203 -2.11 18.25 -9.39
C VAL A 203 -2.96 19.17 -10.24
N ASP A 204 -4.29 19.20 -9.98
CA ASP A 204 -5.26 19.95 -10.78
C ASP A 204 -6.53 20.16 -9.96
N GLU A 205 -6.95 21.42 -9.82
CA GLU A 205 -8.15 21.78 -9.07
C GLU A 205 -9.45 21.25 -9.71
N SER A 206 -9.42 20.92 -11.00
CA SER A 206 -10.59 20.43 -11.73
C SER A 206 -10.77 18.92 -11.67
N LYS A 207 -9.75 18.16 -11.27
CA LYS A 207 -9.79 16.70 -11.21
C LYS A 207 -10.36 16.21 -9.88
N GLY A 208 -10.96 15.02 -9.92
CA GLY A 208 -11.33 14.29 -8.71
C GLY A 208 -10.09 13.70 -8.01
N PRO A 209 -10.23 13.27 -6.76
CA PRO A 209 -9.13 12.68 -5.99
C PRO A 209 -8.76 11.24 -6.43
N ALA A 210 -9.44 10.69 -7.42
CA ALA A 210 -9.28 9.32 -7.89
C ALA A 210 -7.83 8.99 -8.26
N GLY A 211 -7.30 7.88 -7.74
CA GLY A 211 -5.96 7.38 -8.04
C GLY A 211 -4.81 8.26 -7.54
N VAL A 212 -5.08 9.27 -6.72
CA VAL A 212 -4.06 10.09 -6.09
C VAL A 212 -3.61 9.42 -4.79
N PRO A 213 -2.33 9.09 -4.62
CA PRO A 213 -1.84 8.56 -3.36
C PRO A 213 -2.08 9.54 -2.21
N VAL A 214 -2.65 9.04 -1.13
CA VAL A 214 -2.78 9.76 0.14
C VAL A 214 -1.74 9.21 1.10
N TYR A 215 -0.96 10.10 1.72
CA TYR A 215 0.06 9.71 2.68
C TYR A 215 -0.37 10.08 4.09
N GLY A 216 -0.15 9.14 4.99
CA GLY A 216 -0.54 9.27 6.38
C GLY A 216 -0.08 8.10 7.22
N PHE A 217 -0.65 7.93 8.40
CA PHE A 217 -0.25 6.87 9.32
C PHE A 217 -1.40 6.40 10.22
N ASN A 218 -1.29 5.16 10.68
CA ASN A 218 -2.18 4.61 11.70
C ASN A 218 -1.78 5.12 13.07
N PRO A 219 -2.72 5.50 13.96
CA PRO A 219 -2.41 5.80 15.35
C PRO A 219 -1.97 4.55 16.10
N SER A 220 -1.05 4.72 17.05
CA SER A 220 -0.73 3.77 18.11
C SER A 220 -0.97 4.44 19.47
N ASP A 221 -0.59 3.78 20.56
CA ASP A 221 -0.69 4.33 21.92
C ASP A 221 0.06 5.66 22.08
N SER A 222 1.14 5.85 21.30
CA SER A 222 1.91 7.08 21.24
C SER A 222 1.86 7.70 19.84
N LEU A 223 1.01 8.71 19.64
CA LEU A 223 0.93 9.42 18.36
C LEU A 223 2.25 10.06 17.92
N LYS A 224 3.07 10.48 18.86
CA LYS A 224 4.40 11.05 18.57
C LYS A 224 5.33 10.00 17.96
N GLU A 225 5.30 8.78 18.50
CA GLU A 225 6.08 7.65 17.97
C GLU A 225 5.56 7.24 16.60
N SER A 226 4.23 7.08 16.43
CA SER A 226 3.62 6.78 15.13
C SER A 226 3.99 7.80 14.06
N TYR A 227 3.99 9.09 14.41
CA TYR A 227 4.42 10.14 13.49
C TYR A 227 5.91 10.05 13.15
N SER A 228 6.78 9.74 14.13
CA SER A 228 8.22 9.56 13.89
C SER A 228 8.47 8.38 12.95
N GLU A 229 7.80 7.25 13.17
CA GLU A 229 7.85 6.07 12.30
C GLU A 229 7.38 6.38 10.89
N PHE A 230 6.30 7.15 10.76
CA PHE A 230 5.81 7.61 9.46
C PHE A 230 6.83 8.46 8.71
N ILE A 231 7.49 9.41 9.38
CA ILE A 231 8.54 10.24 8.78
C ILE A 231 9.72 9.38 8.32
N ASP A 232 10.13 8.42 9.12
CA ASP A 232 11.24 7.53 8.77
C ASP A 232 10.86 6.55 7.64
N ALA A 233 9.61 6.08 7.63
CA ALA A 233 9.08 5.28 6.54
C ALA A 233 9.00 6.06 5.22
N LEU A 234 8.55 7.32 5.24
CA LEU A 234 8.56 8.19 4.06
C LEU A 234 9.97 8.38 3.49
N LYS A 235 10.96 8.65 4.34
CA LYS A 235 12.36 8.80 3.91
C LYS A 235 12.93 7.52 3.27
N LYS A 236 12.59 6.35 3.80
CA LYS A 236 13.00 5.05 3.24
C LYS A 236 12.24 4.70 1.97
N TYR A 237 10.97 5.07 1.90
CA TYR A 237 10.12 4.81 0.75
C TYR A 237 10.45 5.71 -0.44
N ASP A 238 10.66 7.00 -0.21
CA ASP A 238 11.01 7.96 -1.25
C ASP A 238 12.48 7.81 -1.64
N LEU A 239 12.72 7.32 -2.84
CA LEU A 239 14.06 7.26 -3.44
C LEU A 239 14.43 8.56 -4.17
N GLY A 240 13.82 9.69 -3.79
CA GLY A 240 14.06 11.00 -4.39
C GLY A 240 13.19 11.29 -5.62
N SER A 241 12.12 10.54 -5.85
CA SER A 241 11.27 10.66 -7.03
C SER A 241 9.85 11.19 -6.77
N ASP A 242 9.35 11.10 -5.52
CA ASP A 242 8.01 11.57 -5.19
C ASP A 242 8.05 13.00 -4.63
N LYS A 243 7.66 13.94 -5.48
CA LYS A 243 7.62 15.37 -5.11
C LYS A 243 6.70 15.65 -3.90
N THR A 244 5.59 14.94 -3.77
CA THR A 244 4.64 15.12 -2.66
C THR A 244 5.29 14.80 -1.33
N ILE A 245 6.03 13.68 -1.27
CA ILE A 245 6.79 13.28 -0.09
C ILE A 245 7.89 14.28 0.22
N GLN A 246 8.67 14.70 -0.78
CA GLN A 246 9.76 15.65 -0.62
C GLN A 246 9.27 17.01 -0.09
N ASP A 247 8.21 17.56 -0.69
CA ASP A 247 7.61 18.82 -0.26
C ASP A 247 7.07 18.72 1.18
N PHE A 248 6.43 17.60 1.53
CA PHE A 248 5.96 17.35 2.89
C PHE A 248 7.10 17.28 3.91
N LEU A 249 8.14 16.51 3.61
CA LEU A 249 9.32 16.38 4.49
C LEU A 249 10.03 17.72 4.67
N LYS A 250 10.17 18.52 3.60
CA LYS A 250 10.76 19.86 3.64
C LYS A 250 9.93 20.82 4.49
N LEU A 251 8.61 20.81 4.31
CA LEU A 251 7.67 21.70 5.04
C LEU A 251 7.68 21.42 6.56
N ASN A 252 7.90 20.17 6.96
CA ASN A 252 7.80 19.73 8.34
C ASN A 252 9.17 19.50 9.02
N LYS A 253 10.30 19.75 8.32
CA LYS A 253 11.66 19.46 8.79
C LYS A 253 11.98 20.00 10.17
N ASN A 254 11.52 21.22 10.48
CA ASN A 254 11.85 21.94 11.72
C ASN A 254 10.64 22.11 12.65
N LYS A 255 9.51 21.48 12.36
CA LYS A 255 8.32 21.59 13.20
C LYS A 255 8.38 20.62 14.36
N GLN A 256 7.92 21.09 15.51
CA GLN A 256 7.63 20.21 16.63
C GLN A 256 6.36 19.38 16.35
N PHE A 257 6.22 18.24 16.99
CA PHE A 257 5.07 17.35 16.77
C PHE A 257 3.72 18.08 16.95
N ASP A 258 3.61 18.94 17.96
CA ASP A 258 2.37 19.69 18.26
C ASP A 258 2.01 20.74 17.19
N GLU A 259 2.95 21.13 16.33
CA GLU A 259 2.75 22.06 15.24
C GLU A 259 2.37 21.38 13.92
N VAL A 260 2.46 20.03 13.90
CA VAL A 260 2.15 19.25 12.71
C VAL A 260 0.65 19.32 12.44
N LYS A 261 0.32 19.56 11.17
CA LYS A 261 -1.07 19.69 10.72
C LYS A 261 -1.45 18.52 9.84
N ILE A 262 -2.71 18.12 9.97
CA ILE A 262 -3.36 17.05 9.22
C ILE A 262 -4.48 17.60 8.35
N LEU A 263 -4.80 16.89 7.29
CA LEU A 263 -5.79 17.28 6.28
C LEU A 263 -7.12 16.55 6.43
N GLY A 264 -7.14 15.46 7.20
CA GLY A 264 -8.30 14.62 7.42
C GLY A 264 -8.01 13.42 8.31
N VAL A 265 -9.01 12.61 8.55
CA VAL A 265 -8.91 11.35 9.32
C VAL A 265 -9.77 10.26 8.68
N MET A 266 -9.35 9.00 8.81
CA MET A 266 -10.24 7.85 8.60
C MET A 266 -10.82 7.46 9.95
N LEU A 267 -12.14 7.39 10.01
CA LEU A 267 -12.88 6.99 11.20
C LEU A 267 -13.54 5.64 10.98
N THR A 268 -13.63 4.84 12.05
CA THR A 268 -14.51 3.65 12.09
C THR A 268 -15.43 3.71 13.29
N GLY A 269 -16.61 3.13 13.15
CA GLY A 269 -17.62 3.10 14.22
C GLY A 269 -18.94 2.52 13.77
N GLN A 270 -19.89 2.43 14.71
CA GLN A 270 -21.27 2.15 14.35
C GLN A 270 -21.85 3.31 13.55
N THR A 271 -22.60 3.00 12.50
CA THR A 271 -23.13 3.99 11.54
C THR A 271 -23.92 5.11 12.21
N LYS A 272 -24.72 4.81 13.23
CA LYS A 272 -25.49 5.80 14.01
C LYS A 272 -24.61 6.85 14.72
N ASN A 273 -23.36 6.50 15.07
CA ASN A 273 -22.43 7.39 15.79
C ASN A 273 -21.93 8.53 14.90
N PHE A 274 -21.92 8.36 13.57
CA PHE A 274 -21.54 9.40 12.63
C PHE A 274 -22.52 10.58 12.57
N LYS A 275 -23.73 10.44 13.13
CA LYS A 275 -24.70 11.53 13.27
C LYS A 275 -24.12 12.75 13.99
N ALA A 276 -23.25 12.53 14.96
CA ALA A 276 -22.59 13.60 15.71
C ALA A 276 -21.65 14.47 14.87
N LEU A 277 -21.26 13.98 13.69
CA LEU A 277 -20.40 14.71 12.75
C LEU A 277 -21.20 15.44 11.66
N GLU A 278 -22.51 15.25 11.57
CA GLU A 278 -23.33 15.99 10.62
C GLU A 278 -23.27 17.51 10.92
N ASN A 279 -23.19 18.31 9.88
CA ASN A 279 -23.20 19.78 9.94
C ASN A 279 -22.07 20.41 10.79
N GLN A 280 -20.94 19.70 10.96
CA GLN A 280 -19.76 20.25 11.62
C GLN A 280 -18.96 21.11 10.62
N ASP A 281 -18.71 22.38 10.95
CA ASP A 281 -18.06 23.36 10.09
C ASP A 281 -16.64 22.98 9.66
N PHE A 282 -15.93 22.19 10.49
CA PHE A 282 -14.57 21.74 10.17
C PHE A 282 -14.53 20.61 9.13
N ILE A 283 -15.67 20.02 8.78
CA ILE A 283 -15.79 18.94 7.81
C ILE A 283 -16.14 19.51 6.44
N ARG A 284 -15.17 19.43 5.53
CA ARG A 284 -15.39 19.77 4.12
C ARG A 284 -16.12 18.66 3.37
N GLY A 285 -15.76 17.42 3.65
CA GLY A 285 -16.32 16.26 2.99
C GLY A 285 -16.18 15.00 3.82
N ALA A 286 -17.08 14.06 3.59
CA ALA A 286 -17.11 12.77 4.24
C ALA A 286 -17.45 11.70 3.20
N SER A 287 -16.58 10.73 3.00
CA SER A 287 -16.77 9.66 2.03
C SER A 287 -16.78 8.32 2.76
N VAL A 288 -17.92 7.62 2.71
CA VAL A 288 -18.02 6.26 3.23
C VAL A 288 -17.20 5.29 2.38
N GLY A 289 -16.47 4.41 3.04
CA GLY A 289 -15.76 3.29 2.42
C GLY A 289 -16.48 1.97 2.60
N ALA A 290 -15.76 0.95 3.09
CA ALA A 290 -16.34 -0.35 3.38
C ALA A 290 -17.28 -0.28 4.60
N THR A 291 -18.30 -1.12 4.57
CA THR A 291 -19.29 -1.30 5.64
C THR A 291 -19.47 -2.78 5.93
N ALA A 292 -19.86 -3.12 7.16
CA ALA A 292 -20.22 -4.48 7.52
C ALA A 292 -21.50 -4.49 8.40
N PRO A 293 -22.40 -5.47 8.23
CA PRO A 293 -23.57 -5.62 9.10
C PRO A 293 -23.12 -6.10 10.49
N ILE A 294 -23.75 -5.55 11.54
CA ILE A 294 -23.53 -5.99 12.91
C ILE A 294 -24.21 -7.34 13.11
N VAL A 295 -23.44 -8.31 13.59
CA VAL A 295 -23.92 -9.65 13.92
C VAL A 295 -23.89 -9.87 15.44
N PRO A 296 -24.83 -10.67 16.03
CA PRO A 296 -25.00 -10.74 17.48
C PRO A 296 -23.79 -11.28 18.26
N TYR A 297 -22.93 -12.05 17.61
CA TYR A 297 -21.78 -12.72 18.22
C TYR A 297 -20.44 -11.97 18.06
N ILE A 298 -20.43 -10.81 17.40
CA ILE A 298 -19.29 -9.90 17.32
C ILE A 298 -19.74 -8.54 17.86
N LYS A 299 -19.10 -8.09 18.95
CA LYS A 299 -19.39 -6.76 19.51
C LYS A 299 -18.54 -5.71 18.80
N PRO A 300 -19.14 -4.61 18.31
CA PRO A 300 -18.37 -3.45 17.87
C PRO A 300 -17.47 -2.91 18.98
N GLU A 301 -16.30 -2.38 18.64
CA GLU A 301 -15.36 -1.77 19.59
C GLU A 301 -15.94 -0.48 20.20
N LYS A 302 -16.69 0.28 19.39
CA LYS A 302 -17.34 1.53 19.80
C LYS A 302 -18.72 1.68 19.17
#